data_9d698d179b0f28e1a73f8d8171981e60
#
_entry.id   9d698d179b0f28e1a73f8d8171981e60
#
_cell.length_a   1.000
_cell.length_b   1.000
_cell.length_c   1.000
_cell.angle_alpha   90.00
_cell.angle_beta   90.00
_cell.angle_gamma   90.00
#
_symmetry.space_group_name_H-M   'P 1'
#
loop_
_entity.id
_entity.type
_entity.pdbx_description
1 polymer ?
#
loop_
_entity_poly.entity_id
_entity_poly.type
_entity_poly.pdbx_seq_one_letter_code
_entity_poly.pdbx_strand_id
1 'polypeptide(L)'
;MNNPNYIKAAIRSMSKRPFRVSLGGLNPTGAGVTRTNNWGEEEYIGKCHRQNWYAKTGTPRTNPPDDRSFIIFETGHAMEASLTKHFERQGLLIDSNIKIKEDITELTGFGGDTRVHISGEVDQILRKAELDGEGNVISVSRTEAVIVDTKTIRGYGAREAMGNKEFRNGKPKHGYVMQMAVYLAIRKPYEDYYGVTIDHAELHYAAVDSGLTKVFKIRLEDGYSGRVIVTDLEDNPIVSDQVFCMEKEASTGVPYETLGEYTVEDIIRNFVEMQIELESEEPPER
;
A
#
# COMPACT_ATOMS: atom_id res chain seq x y z
N MET A 1 -8.18 -47.43 2.87
CA MET A 1 -8.03 -46.27 3.76
C MET A 1 -7.29 -45.20 2.97
N ASN A 2 -7.88 -44.01 2.80
CA ASN A 2 -7.19 -42.93 2.11
C ASN A 2 -6.06 -42.40 3.01
N ASN A 3 -4.83 -42.35 2.50
CA ASN A 3 -3.74 -41.74 3.23
C ASN A 3 -4.09 -40.30 3.62
N PRO A 4 -3.92 -39.90 4.89
CA PRO A 4 -4.25 -38.57 5.35
C PRO A 4 -3.36 -37.54 4.68
N ASN A 5 -3.97 -36.53 4.07
CA ASN A 5 -3.23 -35.37 3.51
C ASN A 5 -3.15 -34.28 4.59
N TYR A 6 -2.07 -34.28 5.37
CA TYR A 6 -1.85 -33.33 6.46
C TYR A 6 -1.69 -31.90 5.98
N ILE A 7 -1.12 -31.67 4.79
CA ILE A 7 -1.00 -30.33 4.21
C ILE A 7 -2.40 -29.77 3.94
N LYS A 8 -3.29 -30.56 3.35
CA LYS A 8 -4.67 -30.13 3.10
C LYS A 8 -5.43 -29.84 4.39
N ALA A 9 -5.17 -30.58 5.46
CA ALA A 9 -5.76 -30.31 6.78
C ALA A 9 -5.24 -28.97 7.35
N ALA A 10 -3.95 -28.68 7.22
CA ALA A 10 -3.35 -27.42 7.64
C ALA A 10 -3.95 -26.22 6.87
N ILE A 11 -4.05 -26.32 5.54
CA ILE A 11 -4.66 -25.26 4.68
C ILE A 11 -6.12 -25.01 5.09
N ARG A 12 -6.89 -26.05 5.35
CA ARG A 12 -8.26 -25.91 5.85
C ARG A 12 -8.33 -25.24 7.22
N SER A 13 -7.33 -25.43 8.08
CA SER A 13 -7.24 -24.72 9.35
C SER A 13 -6.99 -23.22 9.13
N MET A 14 -6.11 -22.86 8.18
CA MET A 14 -5.86 -21.46 7.79
C MET A 14 -7.13 -20.77 7.27
N SER A 15 -7.93 -21.46 6.44
CA SER A 15 -9.17 -20.93 5.89
C SER A 15 -10.28 -20.68 6.92
N LYS A 16 -10.17 -21.31 8.10
CA LYS A 16 -11.13 -21.14 9.20
C LYS A 16 -10.79 -20.01 10.15
N ARG A 17 -9.68 -19.31 9.96
CA ARG A 17 -9.37 -18.13 10.78
C ARG A 17 -10.53 -17.14 10.67
N PRO A 18 -11.02 -16.59 11.80
CA PRO A 18 -12.09 -15.61 11.75
C PRO A 18 -11.64 -14.43 10.89
N PHE A 19 -12.53 -13.95 10.04
CA PHE A 19 -12.32 -12.69 9.31
C PHE A 19 -11.92 -11.62 10.32
N ARG A 20 -10.88 -10.83 9.99
CA ARG A 20 -10.55 -9.65 10.79
C ARG A 20 -11.79 -8.77 10.85
N VAL A 21 -12.33 -8.56 12.03
CA VAL A 21 -13.45 -7.65 12.25
C VAL A 21 -12.94 -6.25 11.91
N SER A 22 -13.64 -5.56 11.02
CA SER A 22 -13.34 -4.15 10.72
C SER A 22 -13.41 -3.35 12.03
N LEU A 23 -12.39 -2.53 12.28
CA LEU A 23 -12.36 -1.62 13.43
C LEU A 23 -13.39 -0.46 13.30
N GLY A 24 -14.23 -0.51 12.26
CA GLY A 24 -15.06 0.59 11.80
C GLY A 24 -14.22 1.55 10.95
N GLY A 25 -14.86 2.27 10.05
CA GLY A 25 -14.16 3.16 9.13
C GLY A 25 -13.66 2.48 7.84
N LEU A 26 -13.12 3.28 6.94
CA LEU A 26 -12.60 2.86 5.65
C LEU A 26 -11.16 2.36 5.79
N ASN A 27 -10.79 1.35 5.01
CA ASN A 27 -9.43 0.82 5.06
C ASN A 27 -8.57 1.52 4.00
N PRO A 28 -7.34 1.98 4.32
CA PRO A 28 -6.42 2.56 3.36
C PRO A 28 -6.14 1.72 2.11
N THR A 29 -6.24 0.40 2.21
CA THR A 29 -6.15 -0.50 1.04
C THR A 29 -7.34 -0.38 0.09
N GLY A 30 -8.40 0.32 0.48
CA GLY A 30 -9.56 0.64 -0.35
C GLY A 30 -9.41 1.94 -1.12
N ALA A 31 -8.29 2.62 -1.00
CA ALA A 31 -8.03 3.90 -1.66
C ALA A 31 -8.17 3.82 -3.18
N GLY A 32 -8.63 4.91 -3.75
CA GLY A 32 -8.73 5.11 -5.18
C GLY A 32 -8.73 6.60 -5.51
N VAL A 33 -8.54 6.91 -6.78
CA VAL A 33 -8.63 8.26 -7.32
C VAL A 33 -9.15 8.21 -8.75
N THR A 34 -9.82 9.27 -9.17
CA THR A 34 -10.04 9.56 -10.59
C THR A 34 -8.96 10.53 -11.04
N ARG A 35 -8.28 10.20 -12.11
CA ARG A 35 -7.27 11.08 -12.72
C ARG A 35 -7.48 11.19 -14.22
N THR A 36 -6.88 12.21 -14.82
CA THR A 36 -6.79 12.33 -16.27
C THR A 36 -5.52 11.59 -16.74
N ASN A 37 -5.66 10.66 -17.68
CA ASN A 37 -4.52 9.97 -18.27
C ASN A 37 -3.82 10.83 -19.35
N ASN A 38 -2.71 10.35 -19.91
CA ASN A 38 -1.94 11.06 -20.94
C ASN A 38 -2.73 11.34 -22.24
N TRP A 39 -3.86 10.69 -22.46
CA TRP A 39 -4.73 10.92 -23.61
C TRP A 39 -5.84 11.92 -23.32
N GLY A 40 -5.87 12.48 -22.10
CA GLY A 40 -6.91 13.42 -21.66
C GLY A 40 -8.23 12.74 -21.27
N GLU A 41 -8.22 11.44 -21.06
CA GLU A 41 -9.38 10.68 -20.62
C GLU A 41 -9.38 10.51 -19.10
N GLU A 42 -10.56 10.54 -18.50
CA GLU A 42 -10.70 10.21 -17.09
C GLU A 42 -10.57 8.71 -16.88
N GLU A 43 -9.71 8.31 -15.97
CA GLU A 43 -9.57 6.92 -15.54
C GLU A 43 -9.63 6.83 -14.01
N TYR A 44 -10.27 5.76 -13.53
CA TYR A 44 -10.31 5.44 -12.11
C TYR A 44 -9.20 4.44 -11.76
N ILE A 45 -8.37 4.79 -10.77
CA ILE A 45 -7.28 3.97 -10.29
C ILE A 45 -7.57 3.58 -8.84
N GLY A 46 -7.39 2.31 -8.53
CA GLY A 46 -7.56 1.82 -7.16
C GLY A 46 -8.67 0.81 -7.04
N LYS A 47 -9.25 0.72 -5.84
CA LYS A 47 -10.28 -0.27 -5.55
C LYS A 47 -11.67 0.31 -5.80
N CYS A 48 -12.44 -0.34 -6.66
CA CYS A 48 -13.78 0.06 -7.04
C CYS A 48 -14.68 0.29 -5.80
N HIS A 49 -15.43 1.40 -5.77
CA HIS A 49 -16.38 1.77 -4.70
C HIS A 49 -17.38 0.66 -4.43
N ARG A 50 -17.97 0.11 -5.48
CA ARG A 50 -18.93 -1.00 -5.37
C ARG A 50 -18.33 -2.24 -4.69
N GLN A 51 -17.05 -2.54 -4.94
CA GLN A 51 -16.36 -3.63 -4.25
C GLN A 51 -16.17 -3.32 -2.76
N ASN A 52 -15.84 -2.08 -2.42
CA ASN A 52 -15.74 -1.62 -1.04
C ASN A 52 -17.09 -1.66 -0.34
N TRP A 53 -18.15 -1.23 -1.02
CA TRP A 53 -19.53 -1.28 -0.52
C TRP A 53 -19.91 -2.72 -0.15
N TYR A 54 -19.75 -3.69 -1.06
CA TYR A 54 -20.02 -5.10 -0.77
C TYR A 54 -19.18 -5.65 0.39
N ALA A 55 -17.93 -5.26 0.48
CA ALA A 55 -17.06 -5.70 1.57
C ALA A 55 -17.51 -5.15 2.94
N LYS A 56 -18.02 -3.93 2.98
CA LYS A 56 -18.48 -3.25 4.20
C LYS A 56 -19.88 -3.69 4.62
N THR A 57 -20.77 -3.94 3.68
CA THR A 57 -22.13 -4.41 3.96
C THR A 57 -22.22 -5.92 4.26
N GLY A 58 -21.08 -6.61 4.26
CA GLY A 58 -21.02 -8.03 4.60
C GLY A 58 -21.55 -8.95 3.51
N THR A 59 -21.69 -8.46 2.29
CA THR A 59 -22.13 -9.28 1.16
C THR A 59 -21.16 -10.43 0.91
N PRO A 60 -21.62 -11.69 0.85
CA PRO A 60 -20.76 -12.84 0.61
C PRO A 60 -20.00 -12.72 -0.71
N ARG A 61 -18.72 -13.07 -0.69
CA ARG A 61 -17.89 -13.07 -1.90
C ARG A 61 -18.32 -14.18 -2.86
N THR A 62 -18.49 -13.86 -4.13
CA THR A 62 -18.78 -14.83 -5.19
C THR A 62 -17.58 -15.71 -5.54
N ASN A 63 -16.37 -15.23 -5.29
CA ASN A 63 -15.11 -15.94 -5.51
C ASN A 63 -14.21 -15.84 -4.26
N PRO A 64 -14.51 -16.60 -3.19
CA PRO A 64 -13.70 -16.58 -1.98
C PRO A 64 -12.28 -17.11 -2.28
N PRO A 65 -11.27 -16.73 -1.47
CA PRO A 65 -9.92 -17.24 -1.61
C PRO A 65 -9.90 -18.78 -1.60
N ASP A 66 -9.15 -19.35 -2.53
CA ASP A 66 -8.89 -20.78 -2.62
C ASP A 66 -7.72 -21.22 -1.73
N ASP A 67 -7.47 -22.53 -1.67
CA ASP A 67 -6.35 -23.11 -0.90
C ASP A 67 -5.00 -22.49 -1.27
N ARG A 68 -4.79 -22.19 -2.56
CA ARG A 68 -3.55 -21.54 -3.05
C ARG A 68 -3.41 -20.11 -2.52
N SER A 69 -4.50 -19.36 -2.47
CA SER A 69 -4.52 -18.01 -1.94
C SER A 69 -4.12 -17.98 -0.46
N PHE A 70 -4.57 -18.96 0.34
CA PHE A 70 -4.18 -19.05 1.75
C PHE A 70 -2.68 -19.32 1.93
N ILE A 71 -2.09 -20.19 1.13
CA ILE A 71 -0.62 -20.43 1.14
C ILE A 71 0.14 -19.15 0.81
N ILE A 72 -0.33 -18.36 -0.18
CA ILE A 72 0.27 -17.08 -0.55
C ILE A 72 0.22 -16.10 0.61
N PHE A 73 -0.93 -15.97 1.26
CA PHE A 73 -1.09 -15.06 2.39
C PHE A 73 -0.18 -15.45 3.57
N GLU A 74 -0.11 -16.73 3.91
CA GLU A 74 0.79 -17.22 4.97
C GLU A 74 2.27 -17.00 4.63
N THR A 75 2.65 -17.16 3.36
CA THR A 75 4.02 -16.84 2.91
C THR A 75 4.33 -15.35 3.11
N GLY A 76 3.37 -14.49 2.79
CA GLY A 76 3.49 -13.03 3.03
C GLY A 76 3.69 -12.71 4.51
N HIS A 77 2.82 -13.20 5.37
CA HIS A 77 2.92 -12.99 6.81
C HIS A 77 4.21 -13.55 7.42
N ALA A 78 4.66 -14.72 6.97
CA ALA A 78 5.91 -15.31 7.45
C ALA A 78 7.13 -14.45 7.06
N MET A 79 7.17 -13.91 5.84
CA MET A 79 8.24 -13.03 5.38
C MET A 79 8.25 -11.73 6.19
N GLU A 80 7.10 -11.07 6.32
CA GLU A 80 6.93 -9.86 7.12
C GLU A 80 7.40 -10.06 8.56
N ALA A 81 6.93 -11.12 9.23
CA ALA A 81 7.34 -11.46 10.59
C ALA A 81 8.85 -11.76 10.71
N SER A 82 9.46 -12.35 9.67
CA SER A 82 10.89 -12.60 9.62
C SER A 82 11.67 -11.28 9.50
N LEU A 83 11.28 -10.39 8.59
CA LEU A 83 11.92 -9.09 8.41
C LEU A 83 11.80 -8.23 9.68
N THR A 84 10.62 -8.19 10.31
CA THR A 84 10.39 -7.48 11.58
C THR A 84 11.39 -7.90 12.65
N LYS A 85 11.62 -9.22 12.84
CA LYS A 85 12.60 -9.73 13.79
C LYS A 85 14.04 -9.29 13.46
N HIS A 86 14.37 -9.19 12.17
CA HIS A 86 15.69 -8.74 11.76
C HIS A 86 15.87 -7.24 11.98
N PHE A 87 14.86 -6.41 11.69
CA PHE A 87 14.87 -4.98 12.02
C PHE A 87 15.00 -4.75 13.53
N GLU A 88 14.29 -5.53 14.35
CA GLU A 88 14.42 -5.48 15.80
C GLU A 88 15.84 -5.78 16.28
N ARG A 89 16.45 -6.87 15.76
CA ARG A 89 17.84 -7.26 16.12
C ARG A 89 18.88 -6.22 15.74
N GLN A 90 18.63 -5.46 14.68
CA GLN A 90 19.51 -4.37 14.23
C GLN A 90 19.24 -3.05 14.95
N GLY A 91 18.24 -2.99 15.84
CA GLY A 91 17.86 -1.77 16.55
C GLY A 91 17.14 -0.74 15.67
N LEU A 92 16.64 -1.16 14.51
CA LEU A 92 15.92 -0.31 13.56
C LEU A 92 14.44 -0.19 13.90
N LEU A 93 13.82 -1.24 14.45
CA LEU A 93 12.39 -1.29 14.72
C LEU A 93 12.00 -0.33 15.86
N ILE A 94 11.05 0.55 15.61
CA ILE A 94 10.36 1.33 16.63
C ILE A 94 9.13 0.54 17.10
N ASP A 95 8.25 0.17 16.16
CA ASP A 95 7.04 -0.60 16.43
C ASP A 95 6.54 -1.33 15.19
N SER A 96 5.65 -2.30 15.37
CA SER A 96 5.08 -3.10 14.29
C SER A 96 3.61 -3.45 14.53
N ASN A 97 2.87 -3.73 13.44
CA ASN A 97 1.45 -4.05 13.47
C ASN A 97 0.60 -2.97 14.19
N ILE A 98 0.90 -1.70 13.89
CA ILE A 98 0.35 -0.55 14.57
C ILE A 98 -1.06 -0.32 14.05
N LYS A 99 -2.04 -0.52 14.91
CA LYS A 99 -3.45 -0.28 14.56
C LYS A 99 -3.72 1.21 14.52
N ILE A 100 -4.31 1.65 13.42
CA ILE A 100 -4.75 3.01 13.22
C ILE A 100 -6.28 3.09 13.24
N LYS A 101 -6.78 4.17 13.81
CA LYS A 101 -8.19 4.58 13.72
C LYS A 101 -8.24 6.08 13.83
N GLU A 102 -8.24 6.76 12.70
CA GLU A 102 -8.15 8.22 12.63
C GLU A 102 -9.41 8.81 11.99
N ASP A 103 -9.88 9.93 12.54
CA ASP A 103 -10.89 10.78 11.93
C ASP A 103 -10.17 11.72 10.95
N ILE A 104 -10.46 11.57 9.67
CA ILE A 104 -9.86 12.40 8.62
C ILE A 104 -10.81 13.47 8.11
N THR A 105 -11.94 13.67 8.79
CA THR A 105 -12.96 14.64 8.37
C THR A 105 -12.39 16.05 8.23
N GLU A 106 -11.50 16.46 9.12
CA GLU A 106 -10.86 17.77 9.06
C GLU A 106 -9.85 17.91 7.92
N LEU A 107 -9.23 16.81 7.47
CA LEU A 107 -8.30 16.82 6.36
C LEU A 107 -9.00 17.00 5.01
N THR A 108 -10.30 16.77 4.98
CA THR A 108 -11.06 16.81 3.72
C THR A 108 -11.41 18.21 3.26
N GLY A 109 -11.46 19.18 4.17
CA GLY A 109 -11.97 20.52 3.87
C GLY A 109 -13.43 20.53 3.35
N PHE A 110 -14.04 19.37 3.19
CA PHE A 110 -15.42 19.21 2.75
C PHE A 110 -16.33 19.34 3.96
N GLY A 111 -16.77 20.58 4.24
CA GLY A 111 -17.68 20.92 5.32
C GLY A 111 -19.07 20.32 5.16
N GLY A 112 -19.19 19.04 5.45
CA GLY A 112 -20.45 18.31 5.54
C GLY A 112 -20.56 17.60 6.87
N ASP A 113 -21.75 17.12 7.20
CA ASP A 113 -22.01 16.35 8.45
C ASP A 113 -21.42 14.91 8.40
N THR A 114 -20.91 14.49 7.26
CA THR A 114 -20.37 13.14 7.06
C THR A 114 -18.99 13.01 7.68
N ARG A 115 -18.89 12.18 8.72
CA ARG A 115 -17.60 11.86 9.35
C ARG A 115 -16.91 10.70 8.63
N VAL A 116 -15.67 10.89 8.30
CA VAL A 116 -14.84 9.88 7.63
C VAL A 116 -13.77 9.36 8.57
N HIS A 117 -13.88 8.08 8.91
CA HIS A 117 -12.88 7.39 9.72
C HIS A 117 -12.08 6.43 8.86
N ILE A 118 -10.77 6.48 8.99
CA ILE A 118 -9.86 5.48 8.43
C ILE A 118 -9.45 4.51 9.53
N SER A 119 -9.47 3.24 9.21
CA SER A 119 -8.95 2.19 10.09
C SER A 119 -8.07 1.22 9.30
N GLY A 120 -6.91 0.88 9.86
CA GLY A 120 -5.95 -0.01 9.22
C GLY A 120 -4.87 -0.47 10.18
N GLU A 121 -3.80 -0.97 9.62
CA GLU A 121 -2.63 -1.43 10.35
C GLU A 121 -1.39 -1.07 9.55
N VAL A 122 -0.46 -0.35 10.16
CA VAL A 122 0.87 -0.06 9.62
C VAL A 122 1.77 -1.23 9.97
N ASP A 123 2.45 -1.80 8.99
CA ASP A 123 3.27 -3.00 9.21
C ASP A 123 4.44 -2.69 10.14
N GLN A 124 5.24 -1.65 9.85
CA GLN A 124 6.39 -1.26 10.67
C GLN A 124 6.63 0.25 10.64
N ILE A 125 7.17 0.77 11.74
CA ILE A 125 7.87 2.07 11.80
C ILE A 125 9.32 1.78 12.15
N LEU A 126 10.24 2.16 11.27
CA LEU A 126 11.67 1.94 11.42
C LEU A 126 12.40 3.26 11.62
N ARG A 127 13.45 3.25 12.45
CA ARG A 127 14.41 4.37 12.55
C ARG A 127 15.18 4.49 11.23
N LYS A 128 15.43 5.69 10.77
CA LYS A 128 16.38 5.91 9.68
C LYS A 128 17.77 5.46 10.11
N ALA A 129 18.51 4.86 9.20
CA ALA A 129 19.86 4.37 9.43
C ALA A 129 20.77 4.68 8.25
N GLU A 130 22.03 4.84 8.54
CA GLU A 130 23.11 4.79 7.55
C GLU A 130 23.61 3.36 7.45
N LEU A 131 23.77 2.89 6.22
CA LEU A 131 24.29 1.56 5.93
C LEU A 131 25.63 1.68 5.19
N ASP A 132 26.53 0.73 5.41
CA ASP A 132 27.73 0.59 4.59
C ASP A 132 27.41 -0.05 3.22
N GLY A 133 28.41 -0.18 2.35
CA GLY A 133 28.27 -0.78 1.04
C GLY A 133 27.91 -2.29 1.05
N GLU A 134 27.99 -2.93 2.21
CA GLU A 134 27.63 -4.33 2.44
C GLU A 134 26.23 -4.47 3.08
N GLY A 135 25.59 -3.34 3.46
CA GLY A 135 24.29 -3.31 4.10
C GLY A 135 24.31 -3.43 5.62
N ASN A 136 25.48 -3.29 6.27
CA ASN A 136 25.56 -3.27 7.71
C ASN A 136 25.16 -1.90 8.26
N VAL A 137 24.48 -1.86 9.39
CA VAL A 137 24.06 -0.62 10.05
C VAL A 137 25.27 0.07 10.67
N ILE A 138 25.60 1.28 10.20
CA ILE A 138 26.65 2.13 10.73
C ILE A 138 26.12 3.01 11.86
N SER A 139 24.98 3.64 11.61
CA SER A 139 24.34 4.53 12.60
C SER A 139 22.82 4.45 12.49
N VAL A 140 22.14 4.76 13.59
CA VAL A 140 20.68 4.77 13.69
C VAL A 140 20.22 6.11 14.24
N SER A 141 19.34 6.80 13.52
CA SER A 141 18.73 8.06 13.96
C SER A 141 17.86 7.84 15.19
N ARG A 142 17.91 8.79 16.12
CA ARG A 142 17.03 8.80 17.30
C ARG A 142 15.73 9.59 17.07
N THR A 143 15.74 10.47 16.07
CA THR A 143 14.67 11.46 15.84
C THR A 143 14.01 11.33 14.49
N GLU A 144 14.53 10.47 13.60
CA GLU A 144 13.97 10.29 12.27
C GLU A 144 13.57 8.83 12.05
N ALA A 145 12.42 8.65 11.42
CA ALA A 145 11.83 7.35 11.14
C ALA A 145 11.18 7.31 9.76
N VAL A 146 10.84 6.10 9.32
CA VAL A 146 10.09 5.84 8.09
C VAL A 146 8.96 4.86 8.39
N ILE A 147 7.84 5.01 7.70
CA ILE A 147 6.79 4.00 7.67
C ILE A 147 7.15 2.97 6.61
N VAL A 148 7.10 1.69 6.95
CA VAL A 148 7.42 0.61 6.02
C VAL A 148 6.24 -0.32 5.87
N ASP A 149 5.98 -0.72 4.63
CA ASP A 149 5.00 -1.76 4.29
C ASP A 149 5.68 -2.80 3.40
N THR A 150 5.63 -4.05 3.81
CA THR A 150 6.32 -5.16 3.12
C THR A 150 5.36 -5.95 2.25
N LYS A 151 5.66 -6.04 0.96
CA LYS A 151 4.85 -6.78 -0.02
C LYS A 151 5.64 -7.94 -0.60
N THR A 152 5.19 -9.15 -0.33
CA THR A 152 5.69 -10.34 -1.04
C THR A 152 5.03 -10.46 -2.40
N ILE A 153 5.83 -10.66 -3.43
CA ILE A 153 5.39 -10.74 -4.81
C ILE A 153 5.99 -11.94 -5.52
N ARG A 154 5.40 -12.32 -6.65
CA ARG A 154 5.88 -13.41 -7.51
C ARG A 154 5.34 -13.31 -8.93
N GLY A 155 5.95 -14.04 -9.84
CA GLY A 155 5.51 -14.17 -11.23
C GLY A 155 5.43 -12.82 -11.94
N TYR A 156 4.28 -12.49 -12.52
CA TYR A 156 4.08 -11.24 -13.26
C TYR A 156 4.23 -10.01 -12.36
N GLY A 157 3.64 -10.03 -11.16
CA GLY A 157 3.78 -8.92 -10.21
C GLY A 157 5.22 -8.66 -9.78
N ALA A 158 6.06 -9.71 -9.69
CA ALA A 158 7.47 -9.54 -9.42
C ALA A 158 8.19 -8.86 -10.60
N ARG A 159 7.90 -9.27 -11.83
CA ARG A 159 8.49 -8.63 -13.04
C ARG A 159 8.11 -7.15 -13.15
N GLU A 160 6.87 -6.82 -12.82
CA GLU A 160 6.39 -5.45 -12.83
C GLU A 160 7.11 -4.58 -11.78
N ALA A 161 7.17 -5.04 -10.54
CA ALA A 161 7.79 -4.29 -9.46
C ALA A 161 9.31 -4.22 -9.54
N MET A 162 9.98 -5.32 -9.92
CA MET A 162 11.45 -5.38 -10.00
C MET A 162 12.01 -4.70 -11.25
N GLY A 163 11.20 -4.54 -12.27
CA GLY A 163 11.63 -4.06 -13.57
C GLY A 163 12.11 -5.18 -14.48
N ASN A 164 11.92 -4.98 -15.75
CA ASN A 164 12.38 -5.85 -16.84
C ASN A 164 12.50 -5.04 -18.14
N LYS A 165 12.61 -5.70 -19.30
CA LYS A 165 12.67 -5.01 -20.60
C LYS A 165 11.44 -4.15 -20.88
N GLU A 166 10.29 -4.52 -20.32
CA GLU A 166 9.02 -3.84 -20.50
C GLU A 166 8.85 -2.71 -19.47
N PHE A 167 9.21 -2.94 -18.22
CA PHE A 167 9.01 -2.02 -17.10
C PHE A 167 10.32 -1.40 -16.58
N ARG A 168 11.37 -1.46 -17.35
CA ARG A 168 12.71 -0.91 -17.07
C ARG A 168 13.07 -0.80 -15.56
N ASN A 169 12.67 0.29 -14.93
CA ASN A 169 12.99 0.56 -13.52
C ASN A 169 12.04 -0.09 -12.52
N GLY A 170 11.04 -0.85 -12.98
CA GLY A 170 9.98 -1.36 -12.14
C GLY A 170 9.02 -0.27 -11.68
N LYS A 171 7.88 -0.69 -11.14
CA LYS A 171 6.88 0.22 -10.60
C LYS A 171 6.09 -0.44 -9.46
N PRO A 172 5.70 0.32 -8.44
CA PRO A 172 4.79 -0.18 -7.41
C PRO A 172 3.35 -0.16 -7.92
N LYS A 173 2.47 -0.94 -7.28
CA LYS A 173 1.04 -0.87 -7.54
C LYS A 173 0.46 0.41 -6.95
N HIS A 174 -0.36 1.13 -7.71
CA HIS A 174 -1.03 2.35 -7.27
C HIS A 174 -1.76 2.20 -5.93
N GLY A 175 -2.51 1.10 -5.73
CA GLY A 175 -3.22 0.88 -4.48
C GLY A 175 -2.31 0.84 -3.24
N TYR A 176 -1.07 0.35 -3.38
CA TYR A 176 -0.09 0.39 -2.28
C TYR A 176 0.52 1.77 -2.10
N VAL A 177 0.78 2.48 -3.21
CA VAL A 177 1.24 3.87 -3.15
C VAL A 177 0.22 4.75 -2.42
N MET A 178 -1.05 4.66 -2.80
CA MET A 178 -2.14 5.40 -2.14
C MET A 178 -2.30 5.02 -0.67
N GLN A 179 -2.18 3.74 -0.33
CA GLN A 179 -2.18 3.28 1.06
C GLN A 179 -1.08 3.98 1.88
N MET A 180 0.14 4.03 1.35
CA MET A 180 1.28 4.67 2.03
C MET A 180 1.11 6.19 2.10
N ALA A 181 0.56 6.82 1.06
CA ALA A 181 0.24 8.24 1.07
C ALA A 181 -0.76 8.60 2.17
N VAL A 182 -1.79 7.77 2.38
CA VAL A 182 -2.74 7.93 3.49
C VAL A 182 -2.05 7.80 4.84
N TYR A 183 -1.17 6.81 5.03
CA TYR A 183 -0.42 6.67 6.28
C TYR A 183 0.47 7.88 6.57
N LEU A 184 1.09 8.45 5.52
CA LEU A 184 1.86 9.68 5.66
C LEU A 184 0.98 10.90 6.00
N ALA A 185 -0.22 10.98 5.44
CA ALA A 185 -1.14 12.08 5.74
C ALA A 185 -1.58 12.09 7.21
N ILE A 186 -1.70 10.92 7.81
CA ILE A 186 -2.14 10.76 9.22
C ILE A 186 -0.99 10.43 10.18
N ARG A 187 0.27 10.69 9.80
CA ARG A 187 1.45 10.29 10.59
C ARG A 187 1.64 11.06 11.90
N LYS A 188 1.05 12.25 12.01
CA LYS A 188 1.30 13.16 13.14
C LYS A 188 1.12 12.54 14.53
N PRO A 189 0.06 11.77 14.82
CA PRO A 189 -0.08 11.08 16.10
C PRO A 189 1.08 10.13 16.42
N TYR A 190 1.65 9.46 15.41
CA TYR A 190 2.80 8.54 15.61
C TYR A 190 4.09 9.31 15.84
N GLU A 191 4.33 10.41 15.09
CA GLU A 191 5.45 11.29 15.31
C GLU A 191 5.47 11.80 16.75
N ASP A 192 4.31 12.26 17.26
CA ASP A 192 4.19 12.77 18.62
C ASP A 192 4.36 11.65 19.66
N TYR A 193 3.80 10.47 19.42
CA TYR A 193 3.87 9.34 20.36
C TYR A 193 5.29 8.77 20.49
N TYR A 194 6.00 8.61 19.37
CA TYR A 194 7.35 8.01 19.35
C TYR A 194 8.46 9.06 19.45
N GLY A 195 8.15 10.36 19.40
CA GLY A 195 9.13 11.45 19.42
C GLY A 195 10.06 11.46 18.22
N VAL A 196 9.51 11.16 17.03
CA VAL A 196 10.25 11.07 15.78
C VAL A 196 9.60 11.92 14.69
N THR A 197 10.35 12.22 13.63
CA THR A 197 9.84 12.83 12.39
C THR A 197 9.80 11.77 11.30
N ILE A 198 8.67 11.69 10.58
CA ILE A 198 8.47 10.77 9.47
C ILE A 198 8.29 11.59 8.19
N ASP A 199 9.28 11.61 7.32
CA ASP A 199 9.27 12.40 6.08
C ASP A 199 8.84 11.61 4.85
N HIS A 200 8.98 10.30 4.88
CA HIS A 200 8.55 9.42 3.80
C HIS A 200 8.09 8.04 4.31
N ALA A 201 7.50 7.30 3.41
CA ALA A 201 7.19 5.89 3.60
C ALA A 201 7.91 5.05 2.55
N GLU A 202 8.13 3.78 2.85
CA GLU A 202 8.82 2.84 1.97
C GLU A 202 7.95 1.61 1.70
N LEU A 203 7.81 1.27 0.43
CA LEU A 203 7.26 -0.02 -0.01
C LEU A 203 8.41 -0.99 -0.28
N HIS A 204 8.54 -1.98 0.57
CA HIS A 204 9.53 -3.04 0.44
C HIS A 204 8.94 -4.23 -0.31
N TYR A 205 9.35 -4.42 -1.56
CA TYR A 205 8.97 -5.60 -2.34
C TYR A 205 10.01 -6.71 -2.19
N ALA A 206 9.54 -7.91 -1.89
CA ALA A 206 10.34 -9.13 -1.86
C ALA A 206 9.75 -10.17 -2.83
N ALA A 207 10.50 -10.50 -3.88
CA ALA A 207 10.10 -11.51 -4.86
C ALA A 207 10.52 -12.91 -4.35
N VAL A 208 9.55 -13.65 -3.84
CA VAL A 208 9.79 -14.95 -3.17
C VAL A 208 10.23 -16.06 -4.11
N ASP A 209 10.04 -15.91 -5.40
CA ASP A 209 10.44 -16.87 -6.44
C ASP A 209 11.85 -16.62 -7.00
N SER A 210 12.40 -15.42 -6.84
CA SER A 210 13.72 -15.04 -7.37
C SER A 210 14.69 -14.53 -6.27
N GLY A 211 14.19 -14.24 -5.08
CA GLY A 211 14.98 -13.63 -4.01
C GLY A 211 15.35 -12.16 -4.25
N LEU A 212 14.81 -11.54 -5.30
CA LEU A 212 15.05 -10.12 -5.58
C LEU A 212 14.24 -9.23 -4.63
N THR A 213 14.79 -8.08 -4.31
CA THR A 213 14.13 -7.04 -3.50
C THR A 213 14.13 -5.71 -4.22
N LYS A 214 13.12 -4.90 -3.96
CA LYS A 214 13.03 -3.52 -4.48
C LYS A 214 12.34 -2.65 -3.44
N VAL A 215 12.84 -1.45 -3.28
CA VAL A 215 12.23 -0.43 -2.40
C VAL A 215 11.80 0.75 -3.24
N PHE A 216 10.60 1.26 -2.94
CA PHE A 216 10.11 2.53 -3.48
C PHE A 216 9.84 3.46 -2.31
N LYS A 217 10.32 4.70 -2.43
CA LYS A 217 9.99 5.77 -1.48
C LYS A 217 8.74 6.50 -1.93
N ILE A 218 7.87 6.79 -0.99
CA ILE A 218 6.67 7.60 -1.17
C ILE A 218 6.78 8.82 -0.28
N ARG A 219 6.64 10.01 -0.86
CA ARG A 219 6.66 11.29 -0.15
C ARG A 219 5.45 12.13 -0.51
N LEU A 220 5.13 13.09 0.34
CA LEU A 220 4.13 14.11 0.08
C LEU A 220 4.84 15.44 -0.15
N GLU A 221 4.62 16.09 -1.30
CA GLU A 221 5.33 17.30 -1.72
C GLU A 221 5.11 18.46 -0.73
N ASP A 222 3.86 18.69 -0.32
CA ASP A 222 3.47 19.77 0.59
C ASP A 222 3.09 19.28 2.00
N GLY A 223 3.74 18.23 2.46
CA GLY A 223 3.53 17.70 3.81
C GLY A 223 2.36 16.71 3.91
N TYR A 224 1.17 17.15 4.37
CA TYR A 224 0.06 16.23 4.68
C TYR A 224 -0.98 16.08 3.58
N SER A 225 -1.13 17.05 2.67
CA SER A 225 -2.17 17.07 1.65
C SER A 225 -1.63 17.18 0.22
N GLY A 226 -0.30 17.25 0.06
CA GLY A 226 0.34 17.51 -1.20
C GLY A 226 0.32 16.35 -2.20
N ARG A 227 0.99 16.61 -3.32
CA ARG A 227 1.15 15.63 -4.39
C ARG A 227 1.96 14.42 -3.90
N VAL A 228 1.52 13.23 -4.27
CA VAL A 228 2.21 11.99 -3.95
C VAL A 228 3.37 11.79 -4.92
N ILE A 229 4.58 11.73 -4.38
CA ILE A 229 5.82 11.53 -5.15
C ILE A 229 6.35 10.12 -4.88
N VAL A 230 6.66 9.40 -5.95
CA VAL A 230 7.23 8.06 -5.88
C VAL A 230 8.61 8.06 -6.53
N THR A 231 9.60 7.58 -5.80
CA THR A 231 10.98 7.45 -6.28
C THR A 231 11.58 6.09 -5.93
N ASP A 232 12.72 5.76 -6.50
CA ASP A 232 13.60 4.71 -5.99
C ASP A 232 14.43 5.22 -4.78
N LEU A 233 15.36 4.39 -4.30
CA LEU A 233 16.21 4.76 -3.16
C LEU A 233 17.20 5.90 -3.49
N GLU A 234 17.56 6.08 -4.74
CA GLU A 234 18.44 7.14 -5.25
C GLU A 234 17.67 8.42 -5.59
N ASP A 235 16.39 8.51 -5.23
CA ASP A 235 15.50 9.63 -5.51
C ASP A 235 15.19 9.87 -7.00
N ASN A 236 15.43 8.86 -7.87
CA ASN A 236 14.99 8.93 -9.25
C ASN A 236 13.47 8.74 -9.33
N PRO A 237 12.74 9.59 -10.06
CA PRO A 237 11.30 9.45 -10.23
C PRO A 237 10.92 8.12 -10.89
N ILE A 238 9.89 7.47 -10.36
CA ILE A 238 9.29 6.29 -10.97
C ILE A 238 8.24 6.76 -11.99
N VAL A 239 8.38 6.28 -13.20
CA VAL A 239 7.41 6.58 -14.26
C VAL A 239 6.14 5.79 -14.09
N SER A 240 5.03 6.30 -14.65
CA SER A 240 3.74 5.68 -14.55
C SER A 240 3.68 4.33 -15.27
N ASP A 241 2.59 3.63 -15.03
CA ASP A 241 2.29 2.36 -15.67
C ASP A 241 2.05 2.46 -17.17
N GLN A 242 1.87 3.63 -17.71
CA GLN A 242 1.73 3.84 -19.13
C GLN A 242 3.01 3.59 -19.92
N VAL A 243 4.12 3.49 -19.25
CA VAL A 243 5.37 2.95 -19.83
C VAL A 243 5.16 1.61 -20.53
N PHE A 244 4.07 0.95 -20.21
CA PHE A 244 3.78 -0.35 -20.75
C PHE A 244 3.41 -0.37 -22.23
N CYS A 245 2.83 0.67 -22.72
CA CYS A 245 2.41 0.74 -24.14
C CYS A 245 3.54 0.99 -25.14
N MET A 246 4.62 0.65 -24.88
CA MET A 246 5.85 0.95 -25.02
C MET A 246 6.61 1.14 -26.20
N GLU A 247 6.67 0.23 -27.06
CA GLU A 247 7.40 0.34 -28.32
C GLU A 247 6.66 1.20 -29.34
N LYS A 248 5.34 1.16 -29.32
CA LYS A 248 4.53 2.01 -30.20
C LYS A 248 4.53 3.46 -29.76
N GLU A 249 4.48 3.71 -28.46
CA GLU A 249 4.34 5.06 -27.90
C GLU A 249 5.67 5.76 -27.67
N ALA A 250 6.72 5.02 -27.36
CA ALA A 250 8.07 5.56 -27.46
C ALA A 250 8.37 6.11 -28.86
N SER A 251 7.76 5.55 -29.90
CA SER A 251 7.85 6.05 -31.26
C SER A 251 6.99 7.29 -31.52
N THR A 252 5.97 7.56 -30.72
CA THR A 252 5.11 8.76 -30.83
C THR A 252 5.63 9.94 -30.03
N GLY A 253 6.67 9.75 -29.21
CA GLY A 253 7.24 10.82 -28.39
C GLY A 253 6.35 11.27 -27.23
N VAL A 254 5.34 10.51 -26.86
CA VAL A 254 4.50 10.80 -25.70
C VAL A 254 5.31 10.62 -24.42
N PRO A 255 5.46 11.65 -23.58
CA PRO A 255 6.18 11.51 -22.34
C PRO A 255 5.42 10.62 -21.38
N TYR A 256 6.15 9.78 -20.65
CA TYR A 256 5.58 9.00 -19.57
C TYR A 256 5.28 9.90 -18.37
N GLU A 257 4.12 9.67 -17.76
CA GLU A 257 3.78 10.29 -16.50
C GLU A 257 4.57 9.70 -15.34
N THR A 258 4.83 10.50 -14.34
CA THR A 258 5.34 10.02 -13.07
C THR A 258 4.19 9.40 -12.28
N LEU A 259 4.41 8.25 -11.64
CA LEU A 259 3.47 7.73 -10.66
C LEU A 259 3.22 8.79 -9.58
N GLY A 260 1.98 8.86 -9.11
CA GLY A 260 1.62 9.84 -8.09
C GLY A 260 1.25 11.21 -8.65
N GLU A 261 0.76 11.31 -9.88
CA GLU A 261 0.15 12.56 -10.38
C GLU A 261 -1.24 12.84 -9.75
N TYR A 262 -1.43 12.45 -8.52
CA TYR A 262 -2.58 12.74 -7.70
C TYR A 262 -2.12 13.22 -6.32
N THR A 263 -2.98 13.94 -5.64
CA THR A 263 -2.73 14.43 -4.29
C THR A 263 -3.34 13.51 -3.24
N VAL A 264 -2.90 13.65 -2.01
CA VAL A 264 -3.59 13.00 -0.88
C VAL A 264 -5.02 13.53 -0.77
N GLU A 265 -5.26 14.79 -1.09
CA GLU A 265 -6.61 15.37 -1.09
C GLU A 265 -7.54 14.62 -2.06
N ASP A 266 -7.08 14.24 -3.24
CA ASP A 266 -7.87 13.45 -4.19
C ASP A 266 -8.22 12.06 -3.63
N ILE A 267 -7.24 11.42 -2.96
CA ILE A 267 -7.47 10.12 -2.31
C ILE A 267 -8.50 10.26 -1.17
N ILE A 268 -8.39 11.31 -0.37
CA ILE A 268 -9.30 11.56 0.75
C ILE A 268 -10.69 11.92 0.27
N ARG A 269 -10.80 12.73 -0.79
CA ARG A 269 -12.09 13.01 -1.46
C ARG A 269 -12.79 11.74 -1.88
N ASN A 270 -12.07 10.81 -2.48
CA ASN A 270 -12.59 9.50 -2.87
C ASN A 270 -13.09 8.69 -1.66
N PHE A 271 -12.44 8.78 -0.51
CA PHE A 271 -12.95 8.18 0.74
C PHE A 271 -14.23 8.85 1.25
N VAL A 272 -14.38 10.16 1.11
CA VAL A 272 -15.63 10.87 1.45
C VAL A 272 -16.78 10.38 0.57
N GLU A 273 -16.56 10.33 -0.74
CA GLU A 273 -17.54 9.81 -1.70
C GLU A 273 -17.93 8.37 -1.36
N MET A 274 -16.95 7.53 -1.08
CA MET A 274 -17.17 6.15 -0.65
C MET A 274 -17.96 6.05 0.66
N GLN A 275 -17.72 6.94 1.63
CA GLN A 275 -18.48 6.96 2.88
C GLN A 275 -19.94 7.35 2.64
N ILE A 276 -20.21 8.35 1.80
CA ILE A 276 -21.55 8.75 1.40
C ILE A 276 -22.29 7.59 0.73
N GLU A 277 -21.62 6.89 -0.19
CA GLU A 277 -22.18 5.71 -0.86
C GLU A 277 -22.47 4.54 0.10
N LEU A 278 -21.66 4.38 1.14
CA LEU A 278 -21.90 3.35 2.17
C LEU A 278 -23.14 3.59 3.01
N GLU A 279 -23.61 4.82 3.08
CA GLU A 279 -24.86 5.21 3.74
C GLU A 279 -26.09 4.93 2.86
N SER A 280 -25.87 4.61 1.57
CA SER A 280 -26.93 4.20 0.66
C SER A 280 -27.34 2.74 0.87
N GLU A 281 -28.63 2.46 0.71
CA GLU A 281 -29.17 1.08 0.75
C GLU A 281 -28.79 0.27 -0.50
N GLU A 282 -28.42 0.93 -1.60
CA GLU A 282 -28.07 0.31 -2.88
C GLU A 282 -26.57 0.49 -3.18
N PRO A 283 -25.94 -0.52 -3.83
CA PRO A 283 -24.57 -0.40 -4.23
C PRO A 283 -24.39 0.70 -5.30
N PRO A 284 -23.28 1.46 -5.27
CA PRO A 284 -23.01 2.50 -6.25
C PRO A 284 -22.97 1.95 -7.68
N GLU A 285 -23.28 2.79 -8.66
CA GLU A 285 -23.12 2.45 -10.08
C GLU A 285 -21.67 2.14 -10.41
N ARG A 286 -21.45 1.48 -11.54
CA ARG A 286 -20.10 1.09 -11.98
C ARG A 286 -19.37 2.27 -12.62
#